data_9049cae2bbafcaa1f7207d3104f654e1
#
_entry.id   9049cae2bbafcaa1f7207d3104f654e1
#
_cell.length_a   1.000
_cell.length_b   1.000
_cell.length_c   1.000
_cell.angle_alpha   90.00
_cell.angle_beta   90.00
_cell.angle_gamma   90.00
#
_symmetry.space_group_name_H-M   'P 1'
#
loop_
_entity.id
_entity.type
_entity.pdbx_description
1 polymer ?
#
loop_
_entity_poly.entity_id
_entity_poly.type
_entity_poly.pdbx_seq_one_letter_code
_entity_poly.pdbx_strand_id
1 'polypeptide(L)'
;MKAVTYCDVGDFRVAEIPRPQLDGSRDALVRISLSSICGSDLHIYHGNVPIEAGAVIGHEFVGVVEEVGPEVRSLRPGERVVAPFYAACGHCHHCRRSWWSQCEQKATFGHGIYFGGLGGGQAE
;
A
#
# COMPACT_ATOMS: atom_id res chain seq x y z
N MET A 1 3.07 -14.14 -7.18
CA MET A 1 3.32 -12.87 -7.88
C MET A 1 4.71 -12.35 -7.55
N LYS A 2 5.31 -11.55 -8.41
CA LYS A 2 6.60 -10.90 -8.12
C LYS A 2 6.36 -9.57 -7.42
N ALA A 3 7.25 -9.24 -6.48
CA ALA A 3 7.24 -7.96 -5.79
C ALA A 3 8.66 -7.55 -5.41
N VAL A 4 8.88 -6.24 -5.25
CA VAL A 4 10.13 -5.73 -4.69
C VAL A 4 10.01 -5.74 -3.17
N THR A 5 10.92 -6.46 -2.52
CA THR A 5 10.94 -6.63 -1.07
C THR A 5 12.21 -6.03 -0.45
N TYR A 6 12.07 -5.47 0.73
CA TYR A 6 13.19 -5.08 1.57
C TYR A 6 13.83 -6.31 2.19
N CYS A 7 15.14 -6.47 2.05
CA CYS A 7 15.90 -7.54 2.70
C CYS A 7 16.77 -7.00 3.84
N ASP A 8 17.49 -5.92 3.59
CA ASP A 8 18.38 -5.26 4.55
C ASP A 8 18.70 -3.84 4.05
N VAL A 9 19.41 -3.06 4.82
CA VAL A 9 19.94 -1.75 4.42
C VAL A 9 20.80 -1.91 3.15
N GLY A 10 20.44 -1.16 2.11
CA GLY A 10 21.09 -1.24 0.80
C GLY A 10 20.70 -2.46 -0.03
N ASP A 11 19.71 -3.25 0.38
CA ASP A 11 19.34 -4.50 -0.28
C ASP A 11 17.82 -4.61 -0.51
N PHE A 12 17.38 -4.28 -1.72
CA PHE A 12 16.05 -4.56 -2.23
C PHE A 12 16.11 -5.67 -3.27
N ARG A 13 15.19 -6.63 -3.21
CA ARG A 13 15.17 -7.76 -4.13
C ARG A 13 13.79 -7.99 -4.72
N VAL A 14 13.76 -8.44 -5.97
CA VAL A 14 12.55 -9.01 -6.56
C VAL A 14 12.39 -10.42 -6.03
N ALA A 15 11.29 -10.67 -5.33
CA ALA A 15 10.95 -11.97 -4.76
C ALA A 15 9.58 -12.44 -5.24
N GLU A 16 9.38 -13.75 -5.23
CA GLU A 16 8.05 -14.33 -5.38
C GLU A 16 7.37 -14.41 -4.02
N ILE A 17 6.19 -13.80 -3.93
CA ILE A 17 5.39 -13.74 -2.71
C ILE A 17 3.97 -14.26 -2.98
N PRO A 18 3.24 -14.73 -1.97
CA PRO A 18 1.82 -15.03 -2.10
C PRO A 18 1.03 -13.82 -2.62
N ARG A 19 0.03 -14.07 -3.44
CA ARG A 19 -0.92 -13.01 -3.82
C ARG A 19 -1.71 -12.57 -2.58
N PRO A 20 -1.87 -11.25 -2.33
CA PRO A 20 -2.71 -10.78 -1.26
C PRO A 20 -4.17 -11.19 -1.48
N GLN A 21 -4.92 -11.34 -0.40
CA GLN A 21 -6.34 -11.62 -0.40
C GLN A 21 -7.08 -10.50 0.31
N LEU A 22 -8.37 -10.37 0.05
CA LEU A 22 -9.21 -9.46 0.84
C LEU A 22 -9.24 -9.94 2.30
N ASP A 23 -8.83 -9.08 3.21
CA ASP A 23 -8.77 -9.37 4.65
C ASP A 23 -9.96 -8.76 5.40
N GLY A 24 -10.63 -7.79 4.80
CA GLY A 24 -11.75 -7.09 5.42
C GLY A 24 -12.90 -6.79 4.48
N SER A 25 -14.05 -6.49 5.09
CA SER A 25 -15.29 -6.15 4.37
C SER A 25 -15.19 -4.82 3.58
N ARG A 26 -14.21 -3.98 3.92
CA ARG A 26 -14.00 -2.64 3.34
C ARG A 26 -12.75 -2.52 2.49
N ASP A 27 -12.09 -3.62 2.20
CA ASP A 27 -10.87 -3.65 1.42
C ASP A 27 -11.15 -3.77 -0.08
N ALA A 28 -10.17 -3.39 -0.88
CA ALA A 28 -10.16 -3.62 -2.32
C ALA A 28 -8.81 -4.21 -2.74
N LEU A 29 -8.85 -5.18 -3.61
CA LEU A 29 -7.68 -5.74 -4.26
C LEU A 29 -7.47 -5.05 -5.60
N VAL A 30 -6.28 -4.52 -5.80
CA VAL A 30 -5.92 -3.76 -7.00
C VAL A 30 -4.78 -4.46 -7.71
N ARG A 31 -5.00 -4.83 -8.97
CA ARG A 31 -3.92 -5.30 -9.84
C ARG A 31 -3.15 -4.09 -10.36
N ILE A 32 -1.89 -4.01 -10.00
CA ILE A 32 -1.04 -2.87 -10.31
C ILE A 32 -0.62 -2.92 -11.78
N SER A 33 -0.76 -1.81 -12.48
CA SER A 33 -0.35 -1.66 -13.87
C SER A 33 0.90 -0.78 -14.03
N LEU A 34 1.15 0.09 -13.08
CA LEU A 34 2.30 0.97 -13.05
C LEU A 34 2.61 1.37 -11.61
N SER A 35 3.87 1.33 -11.25
CA SER A 35 4.38 1.82 -9.96
C SER A 35 5.55 2.78 -10.19
N SER A 36 5.84 3.61 -9.20
CA SER A 36 6.90 4.60 -9.22
C SER A 36 7.85 4.38 -8.05
N ILE A 37 9.07 4.91 -8.18
CA ILE A 37 10.03 5.01 -7.09
C ILE A 37 9.98 6.44 -6.56
N CYS A 38 9.75 6.58 -5.26
CA CYS A 38 9.74 7.85 -4.56
C CYS A 38 11.05 8.07 -3.78
N GLY A 39 11.36 9.31 -3.46
CA GLY A 39 12.50 9.64 -2.58
C GLY A 39 12.43 8.99 -1.20
N SER A 40 11.23 8.68 -0.69
CA SER A 40 11.06 7.97 0.57
C SER A 40 11.49 6.50 0.50
N ASP A 41 11.44 5.86 -0.67
CA ASP A 41 12.00 4.51 -0.86
C ASP A 41 13.52 4.50 -0.64
N LEU A 42 14.20 5.61 -1.02
CA LEU A 42 15.63 5.78 -0.75
C LEU A 42 15.92 5.93 0.74
N HIS A 43 15.04 6.55 1.53
CA HIS A 43 15.19 6.61 2.98
C HIS A 43 15.09 5.22 3.62
N ILE A 44 14.19 4.36 3.12
CA ILE A 44 14.11 2.95 3.53
C ILE A 44 15.38 2.22 3.11
N TYR A 45 15.81 2.38 1.85
CA TYR A 45 17.01 1.75 1.31
C TYR A 45 18.27 2.07 2.13
N HIS A 46 18.41 3.31 2.58
CA HIS A 46 19.53 3.76 3.39
C HIS A 46 19.38 3.52 4.90
N GLY A 47 18.31 2.86 5.34
CA GLY A 47 18.07 2.54 6.74
C GLY A 47 17.62 3.73 7.61
N ASN A 48 17.21 4.83 7.01
CA ASN A 48 16.72 6.02 7.72
C ASN A 48 15.26 5.86 8.20
N VAL A 49 14.53 4.90 7.64
CA VAL A 49 13.17 4.54 8.03
C VAL A 49 13.15 3.06 8.40
N PRO A 50 12.69 2.71 9.61
CA PRO A 50 12.62 1.31 10.03
C PRO A 50 11.55 0.57 9.24
N ILE A 51 11.89 -0.65 8.78
CA ILE A 51 11.00 -1.57 8.09
C ILE A 51 11.46 -3.00 8.37
N GLU A 52 10.53 -3.94 8.41
CA GLU A 52 10.86 -5.35 8.60
C GLU A 52 11.33 -6.02 7.30
N ALA A 53 12.23 -6.98 7.41
CA ALA A 53 12.66 -7.78 6.28
C ALA A 53 11.49 -8.58 5.69
N GLY A 54 11.41 -8.62 4.36
CA GLY A 54 10.33 -9.25 3.61
C GLY A 54 9.16 -8.31 3.28
N ALA A 55 9.11 -7.10 3.82
CA ALA A 55 8.08 -6.12 3.48
C ALA A 55 8.14 -5.76 2.00
N VAL A 56 6.98 -5.71 1.35
CA VAL A 56 6.85 -5.20 -0.02
C VAL A 56 6.86 -3.68 0.01
N ILE A 57 7.72 -3.07 -0.78
CA ILE A 57 7.90 -1.62 -0.82
C ILE A 57 7.05 -0.95 -1.91
N GLY A 58 7.07 0.39 -1.94
CA GLY A 58 6.37 1.22 -2.92
C GLY A 58 5.01 1.71 -2.41
N HIS A 59 4.72 2.97 -2.65
CA HIS A 59 3.50 3.63 -2.16
C HIS A 59 2.88 4.59 -3.20
N GLU A 60 3.35 4.52 -4.44
CA GLU A 60 2.84 5.28 -5.57
C GLU A 60 2.51 4.31 -6.70
N PHE A 61 1.23 4.05 -6.95
CA PHE A 61 0.84 3.10 -7.98
C PHE A 61 -0.52 3.43 -8.61
N VAL A 62 -0.67 2.94 -9.82
CA VAL A 62 -1.91 2.95 -10.60
C VAL A 62 -2.28 1.51 -10.91
N GLY A 63 -3.54 1.19 -10.83
CA GLY A 63 -4.00 -0.17 -11.11
C GLY A 63 -5.45 -0.25 -11.51
N VAL A 64 -5.92 -1.47 -11.62
CA VAL A 64 -7.33 -1.81 -11.88
C VAL A 64 -7.85 -2.59 -10.68
N VAL A 65 -9.00 -2.18 -10.17
CA VAL A 65 -9.69 -2.91 -9.10
C VAL A 65 -10.08 -4.29 -9.60
N GLU A 66 -9.65 -5.34 -8.92
CA GLU A 66 -10.01 -6.73 -9.25
C GLU A 66 -11.15 -7.24 -8.37
N GLU A 67 -11.06 -6.99 -7.08
CA GLU A 67 -12.02 -7.47 -6.09
C GLU A 67 -12.31 -6.36 -5.08
N VAL A 68 -13.50 -6.37 -4.50
CA VAL A 68 -13.90 -5.46 -3.43
C VAL A 68 -14.64 -6.22 -2.35
N GLY A 69 -14.42 -5.83 -1.10
CA GLY A 69 -15.18 -6.34 0.03
C GLY A 69 -16.65 -5.89 0.00
N PRO A 70 -17.55 -6.61 0.68
CA PRO A 70 -19.00 -6.41 0.59
C PRO A 70 -19.50 -5.05 1.08
N GLU A 71 -18.70 -4.31 1.85
CA GLU A 71 -19.05 -2.97 2.33
C GLU A 71 -18.47 -1.84 1.48
N VAL A 72 -17.64 -2.12 0.48
CA VAL A 72 -17.11 -1.12 -0.43
C VAL A 72 -18.23 -0.61 -1.34
N ARG A 73 -18.43 0.70 -1.36
CA ARG A 73 -19.50 1.37 -2.15
C ARG A 73 -18.93 2.33 -3.20
N SER A 74 -17.70 2.76 -3.04
CA SER A 74 -17.05 3.79 -3.86
C SER A 74 -16.22 3.24 -5.01
N LEU A 75 -15.96 1.93 -5.04
CA LEU A 75 -15.14 1.27 -6.06
C LEU A 75 -15.87 0.05 -6.63
N ARG A 76 -15.57 -0.27 -7.87
CA ARG A 76 -16.09 -1.46 -8.56
C ARG A 76 -14.96 -2.19 -9.29
N PRO A 77 -15.04 -3.53 -9.40
CA PRO A 77 -14.14 -4.29 -10.26
C PRO A 77 -14.11 -3.73 -11.69
N GLY A 78 -12.90 -3.61 -12.26
CA GLY A 78 -12.66 -3.04 -13.58
C GLY A 78 -12.35 -1.54 -13.60
N GLU A 79 -12.57 -0.81 -12.51
CA GLU A 79 -12.22 0.61 -12.44
C GLU A 79 -10.71 0.81 -12.33
N ARG A 80 -10.20 1.83 -13.06
CA ARG A 80 -8.82 2.29 -12.89
C ARG A 80 -8.73 3.24 -11.72
N VAL A 81 -7.74 3.02 -10.89
CA VAL A 81 -7.50 3.80 -9.66
C VAL A 81 -6.04 4.23 -9.57
N VAL A 82 -5.83 5.36 -8.92
CA VAL A 82 -4.52 5.78 -8.41
C VAL A 82 -4.58 5.72 -6.89
N ALA A 83 -3.62 5.06 -6.27
CA ALA A 83 -3.55 5.01 -4.82
C ALA A 83 -2.69 6.16 -4.29
N PRO A 84 -3.19 6.92 -3.30
CA PRO A 84 -2.33 7.81 -2.53
C PRO A 84 -1.40 6.97 -1.66
N PHE A 85 -0.33 7.56 -1.12
CA PHE A 85 0.65 6.84 -0.31
C PHE A 85 0.11 6.25 1.00
N TYR A 86 -1.11 6.58 1.41
CA TYR A 86 -1.78 6.07 2.60
C TYR A 86 -3.27 5.80 2.37
N ALA A 87 -3.81 4.88 3.17
CA ALA A 87 -5.25 4.68 3.30
C ALA A 87 -5.77 5.41 4.55
N ALA A 88 -6.97 5.97 4.45
CA ALA A 88 -7.66 6.65 5.54
C ALA A 88 -9.03 6.00 5.78
N CYS A 89 -9.48 5.92 7.04
CA CYS A 89 -10.71 5.19 7.40
C CYS A 89 -12.01 5.82 6.88
N GLY A 90 -11.99 7.10 6.50
CA GLY A 90 -13.15 7.80 5.95
C GLY A 90 -14.19 8.28 6.96
N HIS A 91 -14.15 7.84 8.23
CA HIS A 91 -15.25 8.09 9.20
C HIS A 91 -14.83 8.72 10.54
N CYS A 92 -13.53 8.80 10.86
CA CYS A 92 -13.07 9.46 12.10
C CYS A 92 -13.28 10.98 12.05
N HIS A 93 -13.02 11.64 13.18
CA HIS A 93 -13.16 13.09 13.29
C HIS A 93 -12.41 13.87 12.20
N HIS A 94 -11.18 13.46 11.89
CA HIS A 94 -10.35 14.12 10.88
C HIS A 94 -10.86 13.85 9.47
N CYS A 95 -11.19 12.60 9.14
CA CYS A 95 -11.69 12.23 7.81
C CYS A 95 -13.00 12.94 7.45
N ARG A 96 -13.92 13.12 8.41
CA ARG A 96 -15.17 13.85 8.21
C ARG A 96 -14.97 15.34 7.90
N ARG A 97 -13.77 15.88 8.16
CA ARG A 97 -13.35 17.26 7.83
C ARG A 97 -12.43 17.31 6.62
N SER A 98 -12.32 16.22 5.88
CA SER A 98 -11.38 16.06 4.75
C SER A 98 -9.90 16.22 5.13
N TRP A 99 -9.55 16.01 6.40
CA TRP A 99 -8.18 15.99 6.89
C TRP A 99 -7.63 14.56 6.91
N TRP A 100 -7.65 13.92 5.76
CA TRP A 100 -7.33 12.50 5.64
C TRP A 100 -5.91 12.15 6.06
N SER A 101 -4.95 13.06 5.85
CA SER A 101 -3.56 12.89 6.31
C SER A 101 -3.42 12.80 7.83
N GLN A 102 -4.43 13.27 8.58
CA GLN A 102 -4.51 13.20 10.03
C GLN A 102 -5.41 12.06 10.54
N CYS A 103 -5.76 11.12 9.67
CA CYS A 103 -6.60 10.00 10.06
C CYS A 103 -5.99 9.21 11.23
N GLU A 104 -6.81 8.93 12.24
CA GLU A 104 -6.40 8.19 13.44
C GLU A 104 -6.07 6.71 13.15
N GLN A 105 -6.62 6.18 12.05
CA GLN A 105 -6.40 4.81 11.58
C GLN A 105 -5.65 4.80 10.24
N LYS A 106 -4.80 5.79 10.02
CA LYS A 106 -4.02 5.87 8.79
C LYS A 106 -3.02 4.71 8.71
N ALA A 107 -3.01 4.04 7.57
CA ALA A 107 -2.00 3.05 7.23
C ALA A 107 -1.29 3.45 5.92
N THR A 108 0.02 3.27 5.86
CA THR A 108 0.85 3.70 4.73
C THR A 108 1.24 2.49 3.89
N PHE A 109 1.10 2.59 2.58
CA PHE A 109 1.56 1.55 1.66
C PHE A 109 3.08 1.44 1.68
N GLY A 110 3.60 0.22 1.58
CA GLY A 110 5.02 -0.03 1.34
C GLY A 110 6.00 0.45 2.41
N HIS A 111 5.52 0.67 3.65
CA HIS A 111 6.34 1.09 4.78
C HIS A 111 6.33 0.09 5.95
N GLY A 112 5.80 -1.12 5.70
CA GLY A 112 5.79 -2.21 6.67
C GLY A 112 4.88 -1.99 7.88
N ILE A 113 5.01 -2.87 8.86
CA ILE A 113 4.13 -2.93 10.04
C ILE A 113 4.19 -1.69 10.93
N TYR A 114 5.31 -0.98 10.94
CA TYR A 114 5.48 0.24 11.75
C TYR A 114 4.58 1.40 11.30
N PHE A 115 4.05 1.33 10.08
CA PHE A 115 3.18 2.35 9.50
C PHE A 115 1.82 1.80 9.07
N GLY A 116 1.34 0.75 9.73
CA GLY A 116 0.01 0.18 9.53
C GLY A 116 -0.04 -1.06 8.64
N GLY A 117 1.10 -1.54 8.14
CA GLY A 117 1.22 -2.86 7.52
C GLY A 117 0.56 -3.05 6.16
N LEU A 118 0.22 -1.98 5.44
CA LEU A 118 -0.27 -2.14 4.07
C LEU A 118 0.86 -2.57 3.14
N GLY A 119 0.58 -3.59 2.33
CA GLY A 119 1.50 -4.05 1.30
C GLY A 119 1.90 -2.96 0.33
N GLY A 120 3.09 -3.07 -0.24
CA GLY A 120 3.59 -2.08 -1.17
C GLY A 120 3.07 -2.25 -2.60
N GLY A 121 3.16 -1.17 -3.37
CA GLY A 121 2.70 -1.10 -4.74
C GLY A 121 3.76 -1.46 -5.80
N GLN A 122 4.99 -1.79 -5.42
CA GLN A 122 6.00 -2.32 -6.35
C GLN A 122 5.85 -3.84 -6.48
N ALA A 123 4.68 -4.27 -6.97
CA ALA A 123 4.26 -5.66 -7.11
C ALA A 123 3.42 -5.84 -8.39
N GLU A 124 3.25 -7.12 -8.82
CA GLU A 124 2.38 -7.51 -9.95
C GLU A 124 0.91 -7.52 -9.58
#